data_f431bb097419a1bc57c52fa6ca15977e
#
_entry.id   f431bb097419a1bc57c52fa6ca15977e
#
_cell.length_a   1.000
_cell.length_b   1.000
_cell.length_c   1.000
_cell.angle_alpha   90.00
_cell.angle_beta   90.00
_cell.angle_gamma   90.00
#
_symmetry.space_group_name_H-M   'P 1'
#
loop_
_entity.id
_entity.type
_entity.pdbx_description
1 polymer ?
#
loop_
_entity_poly.entity_id
_entity_poly.type
_entity_poly.pdbx_seq_one_letter_code
_entity_poly.pdbx_strand_id
1 'polypeptide(L)'
;MKIRKKTKHFRKKAKPIPVETHDLPNNVRVGYKDIKIRYVRPNYKKWELTDCFGEYDYRQNVIQVQHDLCGQEMANTIFHEIMHAAVQVAGLNQEKAPLEKPEFEEAVVNLLTNIIMGVFRDNDWMIDMLKTQLEDSEDAD
;
A
#
# COMPACT_ATOMS: atom_id res chain seq x y z
N MET A 1 26.63 27.86 40.74
CA MET A 1 26.65 27.16 39.44
C MET A 1 25.22 27.01 38.96
N LYS A 2 24.75 27.83 38.01
CA LYS A 2 23.38 27.80 37.52
C LYS A 2 23.28 26.76 36.40
N ILE A 3 22.56 25.66 36.62
CA ILE A 3 22.28 24.64 35.61
C ILE A 3 21.21 25.19 34.67
N ARG A 4 21.61 25.52 33.43
CA ARG A 4 20.65 25.88 32.38
C ARG A 4 19.87 24.62 31.97
N LYS A 5 18.59 24.55 32.30
CA LYS A 5 17.65 23.56 31.75
C LYS A 5 17.52 23.81 30.26
N LYS A 6 18.04 22.89 29.43
CA LYS A 6 17.75 22.87 27.99
C LYS A 6 16.29 22.48 27.80
N THR A 7 15.45 23.45 27.50
CA THR A 7 14.08 23.19 27.02
C THR A 7 14.16 22.50 25.67
N LYS A 8 13.82 21.21 25.64
CA LYS A 8 13.62 20.48 24.38
C LYS A 8 12.38 21.07 23.70
N HIS A 9 12.59 21.89 22.68
CA HIS A 9 11.52 22.28 21.77
C HIS A 9 11.13 21.03 20.97
N PHE A 10 10.05 20.37 21.38
CA PHE A 10 9.37 19.39 20.51
C PHE A 10 8.80 20.17 19.33
N ARG A 11 9.44 20.08 18.16
CA ARG A 11 8.82 20.47 16.90
C ARG A 11 7.57 19.61 16.74
N LYS A 12 6.39 20.21 16.87
CA LYS A 12 5.14 19.56 16.47
C LYS A 12 5.32 19.15 15.02
N LYS A 13 5.36 17.84 14.72
CA LYS A 13 5.33 17.35 13.34
C LYS A 13 4.07 17.92 12.71
N ALA A 14 4.22 18.64 11.59
CA ALA A 14 3.08 19.09 10.83
C ALA A 14 2.19 17.88 10.52
N LYS A 15 0.87 18.00 10.74
CA LYS A 15 -0.07 16.95 10.35
C LYS A 15 0.03 16.76 8.84
N PRO A 16 0.13 15.51 8.33
CA PRO A 16 0.12 15.27 6.90
C PRO A 16 -1.16 15.84 6.30
N ILE A 17 -1.06 16.45 5.12
CA ILE A 17 -2.22 16.91 4.36
C ILE A 17 -2.88 15.68 3.75
N PRO A 18 -4.14 15.36 4.07
CA PRO A 18 -4.83 14.23 3.48
C PRO A 18 -4.97 14.42 1.96
N VAL A 19 -4.83 13.34 1.21
CA VAL A 19 -5.17 13.33 -0.21
C VAL A 19 -6.69 13.34 -0.35
N GLU A 20 -7.24 14.11 -1.28
CA GLU A 20 -8.66 14.07 -1.57
C GLU A 20 -9.03 12.72 -2.20
N THR A 21 -9.94 11.99 -1.54
CA THR A 21 -10.22 10.60 -1.91
C THR A 21 -10.94 10.43 -3.25
N HIS A 22 -11.54 11.49 -3.80
CA HIS A 22 -12.18 11.43 -5.11
C HIS A 22 -11.19 11.26 -6.29
N ASP A 23 -9.90 11.61 -6.08
CA ASP A 23 -8.83 11.43 -7.06
C ASP A 23 -8.14 10.07 -6.94
N LEU A 24 -8.55 9.25 -5.97
CA LEU A 24 -7.95 7.97 -5.69
C LEU A 24 -8.78 6.83 -6.31
N PRO A 25 -8.14 5.69 -6.66
CA PRO A 25 -8.85 4.55 -7.21
C PRO A 25 -9.83 3.97 -6.18
N ASN A 26 -10.99 3.52 -6.64
CA ASN A 26 -12.01 2.85 -5.81
C ASN A 26 -12.12 1.35 -6.08
N ASN A 27 -11.42 0.84 -7.07
CA ASN A 27 -11.28 -0.57 -7.34
C ASN A 27 -9.95 -0.89 -8.03
N VAL A 28 -9.57 -2.16 -7.98
CA VAL A 28 -8.42 -2.68 -8.70
C VAL A 28 -8.70 -4.12 -9.11
N ARG A 29 -8.31 -4.48 -10.33
CA ARG A 29 -8.35 -5.86 -10.79
C ARG A 29 -7.00 -6.52 -10.56
N VAL A 30 -7.01 -7.64 -9.84
CA VAL A 30 -5.82 -8.46 -9.57
C VAL A 30 -6.12 -9.90 -10.02
N GLY A 31 -5.49 -10.31 -11.11
CA GLY A 31 -5.84 -11.56 -11.76
C GLY A 31 -7.33 -11.58 -12.17
N TYR A 32 -8.07 -12.59 -11.70
CA TYR A 32 -9.52 -12.71 -11.96
C TYR A 32 -10.40 -11.94 -10.99
N LYS A 33 -9.84 -11.33 -9.94
CA LYS A 33 -10.60 -10.67 -8.89
C LYS A 33 -10.76 -9.18 -9.12
N ASP A 34 -11.98 -8.68 -8.96
CA ASP A 34 -12.28 -7.26 -8.82
C ASP A 34 -12.34 -6.91 -7.33
N ILE A 35 -11.40 -6.11 -6.88
CA ILE A 35 -11.21 -5.76 -5.47
C ILE A 35 -11.61 -4.31 -5.26
N LYS A 36 -12.49 -4.05 -4.30
CA LYS A 36 -12.89 -2.69 -3.92
C LYS A 36 -11.83 -2.06 -3.03
N ILE A 37 -11.56 -0.78 -3.25
CA ILE A 37 -10.70 0.03 -2.38
C ILE A 37 -11.59 1.00 -1.61
N ARG A 38 -11.55 0.95 -0.28
CA ARG A 38 -12.32 1.79 0.61
C ARG A 38 -11.40 2.64 1.47
N TYR A 39 -11.72 3.90 1.59
CA TYR A 39 -11.00 4.83 2.44
C TYR A 39 -11.76 5.00 3.74
N VAL A 40 -11.13 4.60 4.83
CA VAL A 40 -11.75 4.50 6.15
C VAL A 40 -11.11 5.47 7.14
N ARG A 41 -11.83 5.80 8.21
CA ARG A 41 -11.26 6.59 9.29
C ARG A 41 -10.16 5.81 10.01
N PRO A 42 -9.09 6.48 10.50
CA PRO A 42 -8.07 5.85 11.31
C PRO A 42 -8.71 5.15 12.50
N ASN A 43 -8.44 3.87 12.66
CA ASN A 43 -9.01 3.07 13.74
C ASN A 43 -8.04 3.02 14.91
N TYR A 44 -7.99 4.08 15.71
CA TYR A 44 -7.23 4.13 16.96
C TYR A 44 -7.90 3.25 18.01
N LYS A 45 -7.74 1.95 17.92
CA LYS A 45 -7.99 1.10 19.07
C LYS A 45 -6.84 1.29 20.05
N LYS A 46 -7.14 1.77 21.24
CA LYS A 46 -6.19 2.07 22.33
C LYS A 46 -5.25 0.90 22.72
N TRP A 47 -5.47 -0.29 22.16
CA TRP A 47 -4.83 -1.54 22.53
C TRP A 47 -4.00 -2.19 21.42
N GLU A 48 -4.13 -1.74 20.19
CA GLU A 48 -3.38 -2.26 19.07
C GLU A 48 -2.27 -1.26 18.73
N LEU A 49 -1.04 -1.63 19.11
CA LEU A 49 0.18 -0.86 18.86
C LEU A 49 0.60 -0.85 17.38
N THR A 50 -0.14 -1.52 16.52
CA THR A 50 0.09 -1.53 15.08
C THR A 50 -0.82 -0.53 14.42
N ASP A 51 -0.24 0.59 14.05
CA ASP A 51 -0.84 1.58 13.17
C ASP A 51 -0.91 0.96 11.76
N CYS A 52 -1.96 0.17 11.54
CA CYS A 52 -2.20 -0.49 10.26
C CYS A 52 -2.82 0.53 9.31
N PHE A 53 -2.01 1.07 8.38
CA PHE A 53 -2.46 2.06 7.40
C PHE A 53 -3.43 1.48 6.38
N GLY A 54 -3.35 0.19 6.11
CA GLY A 54 -4.23 -0.52 5.21
C GLY A 54 -4.38 -2.00 5.57
N GLU A 55 -5.36 -2.65 4.96
CA GLU A 55 -5.62 -4.07 5.12
C GLU A 55 -6.32 -4.64 3.88
N TYR A 56 -5.83 -5.77 3.38
CA TYR A 56 -6.51 -6.57 2.39
C TYR A 56 -7.32 -7.69 3.04
N ASP A 57 -8.64 -7.65 2.90
CA ASP A 57 -9.54 -8.72 3.31
C ASP A 57 -9.89 -9.59 2.09
N TYR A 58 -9.25 -10.76 1.99
CA TYR A 58 -9.45 -11.67 0.86
C TYR A 58 -10.84 -12.32 0.84
N ARG A 59 -11.53 -12.41 1.98
CA ARG A 59 -12.88 -12.99 2.06
C ARG A 59 -13.94 -12.06 1.51
N GLN A 60 -13.76 -10.75 1.75
CA GLN A 60 -14.68 -9.72 1.27
C GLN A 60 -14.24 -9.10 -0.06
N ASN A 61 -13.05 -9.39 -0.57
CA ASN A 61 -12.44 -8.73 -1.72
C ASN A 61 -12.39 -7.20 -1.58
N VAL A 62 -11.89 -6.75 -0.46
CA VAL A 62 -11.79 -5.33 -0.11
C VAL A 62 -10.40 -4.99 0.38
N ILE A 63 -9.86 -3.91 -0.12
CA ILE A 63 -8.72 -3.20 0.46
C ILE A 63 -9.27 -2.01 1.24
N GLN A 64 -8.95 -1.91 2.52
CA GLN A 64 -9.26 -0.75 3.35
C GLN A 64 -7.97 0.05 3.54
N VAL A 65 -8.05 1.37 3.37
CA VAL A 65 -6.93 2.29 3.54
C VAL A 65 -7.38 3.47 4.39
N GLN A 66 -6.56 3.90 5.32
CA GLN A 66 -6.86 5.09 6.13
C GLN A 66 -6.85 6.34 5.24
N HIS A 67 -7.90 7.16 5.35
CA HIS A 67 -8.11 8.32 4.46
C HIS A 67 -7.21 9.52 4.75
N ASP A 68 -6.54 9.55 5.90
CA ASP A 68 -5.73 10.69 6.38
C ASP A 68 -4.24 10.56 6.07
N LEU A 69 -3.86 9.61 5.24
CA LEU A 69 -2.46 9.43 4.82
C LEU A 69 -2.04 10.54 3.85
N CYS A 70 -0.77 10.94 3.90
CA CYS A 70 -0.19 11.83 2.89
C CYS A 70 0.08 11.08 1.58
N GLY A 71 0.33 11.82 0.48
CA GLY A 71 0.41 11.25 -0.86
C GLY A 71 1.34 10.05 -1.01
N GLN A 72 2.56 10.12 -0.47
CA GLN A 72 3.52 9.02 -0.54
C GLN A 72 3.09 7.80 0.28
N GLU A 73 2.61 8.03 1.50
CA GLU A 73 2.08 6.96 2.36
C GLU A 73 0.82 6.33 1.78
N MET A 74 -0.06 7.14 1.21
CA MET A 74 -1.26 6.66 0.54
C MET A 74 -0.91 5.74 -0.64
N ALA A 75 -0.03 6.18 -1.53
CA ALA A 75 0.40 5.40 -2.69
C ALA A 75 1.09 4.10 -2.28
N ASN A 76 2.01 4.17 -1.30
CA ASN A 76 2.71 3.00 -0.79
C ASN A 76 1.75 2.00 -0.15
N THR A 77 0.82 2.48 0.68
CA THR A 77 -0.16 1.62 1.35
C THR A 77 -1.08 0.92 0.35
N ILE A 78 -1.64 1.64 -0.61
CA ILE A 78 -2.48 1.03 -1.65
C ILE A 78 -1.71 -0.05 -2.40
N PHE A 79 -0.48 0.24 -2.84
CA PHE A 79 0.32 -0.72 -3.59
C PHE A 79 0.73 -1.92 -2.73
N HIS A 80 1.05 -1.73 -1.46
CA HIS A 80 1.34 -2.79 -0.49
C HIS A 80 0.16 -3.78 -0.39
N GLU A 81 -1.06 -3.28 -0.23
CA GLU A 81 -2.25 -4.13 -0.15
C GLU A 81 -2.57 -4.82 -1.48
N ILE A 82 -2.30 -4.18 -2.62
CA ILE A 82 -2.38 -4.83 -3.94
C ILE A 82 -1.38 -5.98 -4.05
N MET A 83 -0.17 -5.83 -3.50
CA MET A 83 0.81 -6.91 -3.47
C MET A 83 0.37 -8.09 -2.62
N HIS A 84 -0.26 -7.87 -1.47
CA HIS A 84 -0.89 -8.93 -0.69
C HIS A 84 -1.99 -9.65 -1.49
N ALA A 85 -2.82 -8.89 -2.19
CA ALA A 85 -3.83 -9.46 -3.07
C ALA A 85 -3.21 -10.29 -4.22
N ALA A 86 -2.13 -9.83 -4.81
CA ALA A 86 -1.41 -10.56 -5.85
C ALA A 86 -0.82 -11.87 -5.32
N VAL A 87 -0.22 -11.86 -4.15
CA VAL A 87 0.29 -13.07 -3.46
C VAL A 87 -0.83 -14.08 -3.24
N GLN A 88 -1.97 -13.61 -2.73
CA GLN A 88 -3.13 -14.45 -2.45
C GLN A 88 -3.74 -15.06 -3.73
N VAL A 89 -3.91 -14.25 -4.79
CA VAL A 89 -4.45 -14.71 -6.07
C VAL A 89 -3.50 -15.69 -6.76
N ALA A 90 -2.18 -15.48 -6.64
CA ALA A 90 -1.17 -16.38 -7.18
C ALA A 90 -1.03 -17.69 -6.37
N GLY A 91 -1.64 -17.79 -5.19
CA GLY A 91 -1.54 -18.96 -4.32
C GLY A 91 -0.19 -19.08 -3.59
N LEU A 92 0.61 -18.03 -3.55
CA LEU A 92 1.95 -18.05 -2.94
C LEU A 92 1.92 -18.19 -1.41
N ASN A 93 0.81 -17.89 -0.77
CA ASN A 93 0.61 -17.98 0.69
C ASN A 93 -0.25 -19.19 1.12
N GLN A 94 -0.50 -20.11 0.21
CA GLN A 94 -1.21 -21.35 0.52
C GLN A 94 -0.31 -22.36 1.27
N GLU A 95 -0.91 -23.39 1.80
CA GLU A 95 -0.18 -24.49 2.45
C GLU A 95 0.95 -25.03 1.56
N LYS A 96 2.15 -25.15 2.10
CA LYS A 96 3.39 -25.58 1.41
C LYS A 96 3.89 -24.65 0.30
N ALA A 97 3.30 -23.45 0.15
CA ALA A 97 3.81 -22.44 -0.76
C ALA A 97 4.93 -21.60 -0.12
N PRO A 98 5.74 -20.88 -0.93
CA PRO A 98 6.90 -20.15 -0.42
C PRO A 98 6.59 -19.09 0.63
N LEU A 99 5.41 -18.48 0.60
CA LEU A 99 4.97 -17.44 1.51
C LEU A 99 3.83 -17.89 2.44
N GLU A 100 3.76 -19.18 2.74
CA GLU A 100 2.77 -19.76 3.66
C GLU A 100 2.76 -19.07 5.03
N LYS A 101 3.95 -18.72 5.54
CA LYS A 101 4.08 -18.06 6.84
C LYS A 101 3.83 -16.56 6.69
N PRO A 102 2.88 -15.98 7.48
CA PRO A 102 2.53 -14.57 7.39
C PRO A 102 3.72 -13.60 7.53
N GLU A 103 4.69 -13.92 8.36
CA GLU A 103 5.89 -13.11 8.54
C GLU A 103 6.78 -13.07 7.29
N PHE A 104 6.82 -14.13 6.49
CA PHE A 104 7.56 -14.15 5.24
C PHE A 104 6.83 -13.39 4.14
N GLU A 105 5.51 -13.56 4.05
CA GLU A 105 4.67 -12.78 3.14
C GLU A 105 4.86 -11.28 3.41
N GLU A 106 4.69 -10.85 4.66
CA GLU A 106 4.82 -9.45 5.04
C GLU A 106 6.22 -8.88 4.71
N ALA A 107 7.27 -9.64 5.01
CA ALA A 107 8.64 -9.21 4.70
C ALA A 107 8.86 -9.03 3.19
N VAL A 108 8.41 -9.98 2.37
CA VAL A 108 8.55 -9.91 0.90
C VAL A 108 7.71 -8.78 0.32
N VAL A 109 6.46 -8.64 0.75
CA VAL A 109 5.58 -7.57 0.30
C VAL A 109 6.15 -6.19 0.63
N ASN A 110 6.62 -5.99 1.87
CA ASN A 110 7.26 -4.72 2.27
C ASN A 110 8.47 -4.37 1.41
N LEU A 111 9.39 -5.32 1.24
CA LEU A 111 10.63 -5.08 0.49
C LEU A 111 10.36 -4.81 -0.99
N LEU A 112 9.51 -5.62 -1.62
CA LEU A 112 9.17 -5.44 -3.03
C LEU A 112 8.38 -4.16 -3.28
N THR A 113 7.41 -3.82 -2.44
CA THR A 113 6.65 -2.58 -2.55
C THR A 113 7.58 -1.37 -2.53
N ASN A 114 8.48 -1.29 -1.56
CA ASN A 114 9.39 -0.16 -1.41
C ASN A 114 10.33 -0.02 -2.61
N ILE A 115 10.86 -1.13 -3.12
CA ILE A 115 11.77 -1.10 -4.28
C ILE A 115 11.01 -0.74 -5.55
N ILE A 116 9.85 -1.35 -5.81
CA ILE A 116 9.07 -1.11 -7.03
C ILE A 116 8.53 0.33 -7.06
N MET A 117 8.07 0.87 -5.94
CA MET A 117 7.67 2.27 -5.85
C MET A 117 8.82 3.22 -6.21
N GLY A 118 10.03 2.91 -5.77
CA GLY A 118 11.23 3.65 -6.17
C GLY A 118 11.51 3.55 -7.68
N VAL A 119 11.35 2.37 -8.25
CA VAL A 119 11.53 2.14 -9.70
C VAL A 119 10.52 2.99 -10.50
N PHE A 120 9.27 3.03 -10.11
CA PHE A 120 8.24 3.85 -10.79
C PHE A 120 8.51 5.34 -10.67
N ARG A 121 8.90 5.80 -9.49
CA ARG A 121 9.24 7.21 -9.25
C ARG A 121 10.42 7.67 -10.10
N ASP A 122 11.44 6.84 -10.23
CA ASP A 122 12.72 7.22 -10.82
C ASP A 122 12.79 6.91 -12.33
N ASN A 123 11.73 6.30 -12.91
CA ASN A 123 11.67 5.90 -14.32
C ASN A 123 10.29 6.23 -14.91
N ASP A 124 10.02 7.48 -15.21
CA ASP A 124 8.73 7.99 -15.70
C ASP A 124 8.23 7.25 -16.95
N TRP A 125 9.15 6.84 -17.83
CA TRP A 125 8.85 6.16 -19.08
C TRP A 125 8.26 4.76 -18.91
N MET A 126 8.47 4.12 -17.74
CA MET A 126 8.18 2.69 -17.55
C MET A 126 6.68 2.39 -17.60
N ILE A 127 5.87 3.16 -16.89
CA ILE A 127 4.41 2.95 -16.85
C ILE A 127 3.81 3.16 -18.24
N ASP A 128 4.22 4.20 -18.96
CA ASP A 128 3.71 4.49 -20.29
C ASP A 128 4.12 3.41 -21.30
N MET A 129 5.36 2.94 -21.22
CA MET A 129 5.86 1.84 -22.04
C MET A 129 5.06 0.55 -21.81
N LEU A 130 4.82 0.19 -20.52
CA LEU A 130 4.06 -1.01 -20.18
C LEU A 130 2.62 -0.92 -20.69
N LYS A 131 1.95 0.22 -20.52
CA LYS A 131 0.59 0.43 -21.04
C LYS A 131 0.56 0.25 -22.55
N THR A 132 1.42 0.94 -23.29
CA THR A 132 1.47 0.88 -24.74
C THR A 132 1.68 -0.57 -25.23
N GLN A 133 2.65 -1.28 -24.66
CA GLN A 133 2.94 -2.65 -25.11
C GLN A 133 1.85 -3.67 -24.73
N LEU A 134 1.11 -3.42 -23.66
CA LEU A 134 -0.01 -4.29 -23.26
C LEU A 134 -1.27 -4.03 -24.11
N GLU A 135 -1.49 -2.79 -24.55
CA GLU A 135 -2.59 -2.44 -25.45
C GLU A 135 -2.39 -3.01 -26.85
N ASP A 136 -1.17 -2.97 -27.40
CA ASP A 136 -0.83 -3.50 -28.73
C ASP A 136 -1.05 -5.02 -28.86
N SER A 137 -1.20 -5.74 -27.76
CA SER A 137 -1.44 -7.19 -27.77
C SER A 137 -2.91 -7.59 -27.94
N GLU A 138 -3.85 -6.66 -27.76
CA GLU A 138 -5.28 -6.94 -27.94
C GLU A 138 -5.77 -6.78 -29.39
N ASP A 139 -5.02 -6.06 -30.24
CA ASP A 139 -5.36 -5.82 -31.65
C ASP A 139 -4.72 -6.82 -32.64
N ALA A 140 -4.11 -7.88 -32.16
CA ALA A 140 -3.35 -8.85 -32.99
C ALA A 140 -4.13 -10.15 -33.34
N ASP A 141 -5.49 -10.08 -33.39
CA ASP A 141 -6.34 -11.17 -33.89
C ASP A 141 -7.10 -10.79 -35.18
#